data_4c7beff70e648ab492b65f564f38270c
#
_entry.id   4c7beff70e648ab492b65f564f38270c
#
_cell.length_a   1.000
_cell.length_b   1.000
_cell.length_c   1.000
_cell.angle_alpha   90.00
_cell.angle_beta   90.00
_cell.angle_gamma   90.00
#
_symmetry.space_group_name_H-M   'P 1'
#
loop_
_entity.id
_entity.type
_entity.pdbx_description
1 polymer ?
#
loop_
_entity_poly.entity_id
_entity_poly.type
_entity_poly.pdbx_seq_one_letter_code
_entity_poly.pdbx_strand_id
1 'polypeptide(L)'
;MKILYFWDAYCGWCYGFDKLFTEFYKNHTDIEIDIISGGLFIGENSKKIRDYTSIAEGNKQISEMYNIEFGEGYKKVLEEGEMVLNSLHPAIAFNTIKEFIPNSKLLDYAYDMQRKFFVEGKSLSDITTYLELCDKYEIDSSDLALKLTIAFKNTNPFHPDFLRTLNLGIESYPTAVLEKDGEYYDLRGYATEPEDIEIHYNLITKRF
;
A
#
# COMPACT_ATOMS: atom_id res chain seq x y z
N MET A 1 -20.34 -4.32 -7.63
CA MET A 1 -19.60 -3.83 -6.45
C MET A 1 -18.12 -3.81 -6.77
N LYS A 2 -17.41 -2.81 -6.24
CA LYS A 2 -15.98 -2.65 -6.43
C LYS A 2 -15.37 -2.04 -5.15
N ILE A 3 -14.21 -2.51 -4.74
CA ILE A 3 -13.46 -1.89 -3.64
C ILE A 3 -12.48 -0.88 -4.24
N LEU A 4 -12.49 0.35 -3.72
CA LEU A 4 -11.47 1.35 -3.95
C LEU A 4 -10.60 1.44 -2.71
N TYR A 5 -9.32 1.12 -2.83
CA TYR A 5 -8.38 1.14 -1.73
C TYR A 5 -7.28 2.18 -1.98
N PHE A 6 -7.28 3.22 -1.17
CA PHE A 6 -6.30 4.31 -1.22
C PHE A 6 -5.25 4.09 -0.16
N TRP A 7 -4.01 3.98 -0.57
CA TRP A 7 -2.89 3.60 0.28
C TRP A 7 -1.60 4.30 -0.13
N ASP A 8 -0.58 4.19 0.70
CA ASP A 8 0.78 4.55 0.31
C ASP A 8 1.74 3.47 0.80
N ALA A 9 2.70 3.10 -0.04
CA ALA A 9 3.60 1.99 0.22
C ALA A 9 4.54 2.24 1.43
N TYR A 10 4.82 3.49 1.77
CA TYR A 10 5.59 3.90 2.94
C TYR A 10 4.73 4.30 4.15
N CYS A 11 3.40 4.19 4.04
CA CYS A 11 2.50 4.52 5.14
C CYS A 11 2.43 3.37 6.16
N GLY A 12 2.92 3.60 7.39
CA GLY A 12 2.87 2.61 8.46
C GLY A 12 1.45 2.20 8.86
N TRP A 13 0.50 3.16 8.83
CA TRP A 13 -0.92 2.86 9.07
C TRP A 13 -1.52 1.96 7.99
N CYS A 14 -1.09 2.10 6.73
CA CYS A 14 -1.46 1.17 5.66
C CYS A 14 -0.88 -0.21 5.94
N TYR A 15 0.40 -0.30 6.30
CA TYR A 15 1.05 -1.58 6.63
C TYR A 15 0.31 -2.34 7.74
N GLY A 16 -0.11 -1.64 8.81
CA GLY A 16 -0.92 -2.25 9.86
C GLY A 16 -2.27 -2.74 9.38
N PHE A 17 -2.98 -1.88 8.65
CA PHE A 17 -4.31 -2.20 8.13
C PHE A 17 -4.28 -3.29 7.06
N ASP A 18 -3.26 -3.32 6.19
CA ASP A 18 -3.16 -4.28 5.09
C ASP A 18 -3.08 -5.73 5.59
N LYS A 19 -2.55 -5.97 6.79
CA LYS A 19 -2.56 -7.30 7.40
C LYS A 19 -3.99 -7.85 7.53
N LEU A 20 -4.87 -7.08 8.15
CA LEU A 20 -6.26 -7.51 8.36
C LEU A 20 -7.11 -7.39 7.10
N PHE A 21 -6.85 -6.41 6.26
CA PHE A 21 -7.58 -6.21 5.01
C PHE A 21 -7.30 -7.33 3.99
N THR A 22 -6.08 -7.82 3.96
CA THR A 22 -5.71 -9.00 3.17
C THR A 22 -6.45 -10.25 3.64
N GLU A 23 -6.61 -10.45 4.96
CA GLU A 23 -7.39 -11.57 5.50
C GLU A 23 -8.86 -11.48 5.13
N PHE A 24 -9.48 -10.32 5.26
CA PHE A 24 -10.85 -10.08 4.80
C PHE A 24 -10.98 -10.37 3.30
N TYR A 25 -10.08 -9.83 2.47
CA TYR A 25 -10.20 -9.94 1.01
C TYR A 25 -10.02 -11.38 0.50
N LYS A 26 -9.34 -12.27 1.21
CA LYS A 26 -9.24 -13.70 0.84
C LYS A 26 -10.60 -14.37 0.68
N ASN A 27 -11.60 -13.93 1.43
CA ASN A 27 -12.97 -14.45 1.37
C ASN A 27 -13.85 -13.68 0.36
N HIS A 28 -13.33 -12.63 -0.27
CA HIS A 28 -14.06 -11.70 -1.15
C HIS A 28 -13.32 -11.43 -2.46
N THR A 29 -12.54 -12.40 -2.96
CA THR A 29 -11.73 -12.26 -4.20
C THR A 29 -12.56 -12.17 -5.48
N ASP A 30 -13.86 -12.41 -5.39
CA ASP A 30 -14.85 -12.17 -6.44
C ASP A 30 -15.20 -10.69 -6.59
N ILE A 31 -14.88 -9.86 -5.59
CA ILE A 31 -15.07 -8.40 -5.67
C ILE A 31 -13.83 -7.79 -6.31
N GLU A 32 -14.04 -7.04 -7.39
CA GLU A 32 -12.96 -6.27 -8.00
C GLU A 32 -12.38 -5.27 -7.01
N ILE A 33 -11.05 -5.24 -6.87
CA ILE A 33 -10.35 -4.24 -6.07
C ILE A 33 -9.49 -3.34 -6.96
N ASP A 34 -9.55 -2.04 -6.73
CA ASP A 34 -8.69 -1.04 -7.34
C ASP A 34 -7.83 -0.39 -6.25
N ILE A 35 -6.55 -0.71 -6.27
CA ILE A 35 -5.58 -0.19 -5.31
C ILE A 35 -4.91 1.02 -5.92
N ILE A 36 -5.06 2.18 -5.26
CA ILE A 36 -4.72 3.50 -5.78
C ILE A 36 -3.67 4.12 -4.86
N SER A 37 -2.51 4.45 -5.43
CA SER A 37 -1.41 5.05 -4.67
C SER A 37 -1.73 6.50 -4.29
N GLY A 38 -1.47 6.86 -3.03
CA GLY A 38 -1.85 8.17 -2.47
C GLY A 38 -0.82 9.27 -2.63
N GLY A 39 0.48 8.93 -2.73
CA GLY A 39 1.54 9.93 -2.85
C GLY A 39 1.82 10.71 -1.57
N LEU A 40 1.89 10.02 -0.43
CA LEU A 40 2.12 10.65 0.88
C LEU A 40 3.49 11.36 0.95
N PHE A 41 4.52 10.78 0.33
CA PHE A 41 5.90 11.27 0.34
C PHE A 41 6.31 11.75 -1.05
N ILE A 42 5.75 12.89 -1.51
CA ILE A 42 6.08 13.54 -2.79
C ILE A 42 6.46 15.01 -2.59
N GLY A 43 7.19 15.58 -3.53
CA GLY A 43 7.61 16.99 -3.49
C GLY A 43 8.37 17.32 -2.21
N GLU A 44 7.93 18.34 -1.48
CA GLU A 44 8.53 18.77 -0.21
C GLU A 44 8.35 17.75 0.92
N ASN A 45 7.40 16.84 0.79
CA ASN A 45 7.21 15.74 1.72
C ASN A 45 8.11 14.53 1.42
N SER A 46 8.89 14.53 0.35
CA SER A 46 9.91 13.51 0.09
C SER A 46 11.22 13.90 0.77
N LYS A 47 11.48 13.34 1.96
CA LYS A 47 12.61 13.70 2.84
C LYS A 47 13.31 12.44 3.36
N LYS A 48 14.44 12.62 4.02
CA LYS A 48 15.10 11.55 4.77
C LYS A 48 14.21 11.08 5.92
N ILE A 49 14.22 9.78 6.19
CA ILE A 49 13.34 9.18 7.21
C ILE A 49 13.54 9.82 8.59
N ARG A 50 14.75 10.25 8.93
CA ARG A 50 15.04 10.97 10.20
C ARG A 50 14.34 12.31 10.35
N ASP A 51 13.90 12.92 9.25
CA ASP A 51 13.25 14.24 9.28
C ASP A 51 11.75 14.16 9.66
N TYR A 52 11.23 12.93 9.84
CA TYR A 52 9.85 12.67 10.29
C TYR A 52 9.85 12.29 11.78
N THR A 53 9.74 13.27 12.65
CA THR A 53 9.86 13.10 14.10
C THR A 53 8.76 12.24 14.75
N SER A 54 7.62 12.05 14.07
CA SER A 54 6.47 11.29 14.58
C SER A 54 6.51 9.78 14.26
N ILE A 55 7.48 9.30 13.47
CA ILE A 55 7.51 7.89 13.03
C ILE A 55 7.60 6.92 14.22
N ALA A 56 8.47 7.19 15.19
CA ALA A 56 8.68 6.28 16.32
C ALA A 56 7.41 6.11 17.17
N GLU A 57 6.72 7.21 17.46
CA GLU A 57 5.45 7.16 18.20
C GLU A 57 4.34 6.51 17.36
N GLY A 58 4.25 6.85 16.06
CA GLY A 58 3.32 6.24 15.14
C GLY A 58 3.52 4.72 15.05
N ASN A 59 4.75 4.25 14.93
CA ASN A 59 5.06 2.81 14.86
C ASN A 59 4.59 2.07 16.12
N LYS A 60 4.77 2.66 17.31
CA LYS A 60 4.29 2.08 18.55
C LYS A 60 2.77 1.93 18.55
N GLN A 61 2.04 2.99 18.20
CA GLN A 61 0.57 2.98 18.12
C GLN A 61 0.06 1.96 17.09
N ILE A 62 0.70 1.88 15.92
CA ILE A 62 0.37 0.92 14.86
C ILE A 62 0.59 -0.52 15.34
N SER A 63 1.73 -0.79 16.01
CA SER A 63 2.02 -2.11 16.56
C SER A 63 1.00 -2.55 17.60
N GLU A 64 0.61 -1.63 18.50
CA GLU A 64 -0.41 -1.90 19.52
C GLU A 64 -1.80 -2.12 18.91
N MET A 65 -2.19 -1.29 17.91
CA MET A 65 -3.51 -1.33 17.31
C MET A 65 -3.73 -2.57 16.42
N TYR A 66 -2.74 -2.93 15.60
CA TYR A 66 -2.89 -3.98 14.59
C TYR A 66 -2.14 -5.27 14.92
N ASN A 67 -1.54 -5.34 16.11
CA ASN A 67 -0.73 -6.49 16.54
C ASN A 67 0.29 -6.91 15.46
N ILE A 68 1.10 -5.95 15.01
CA ILE A 68 2.16 -6.14 14.03
C ILE A 68 3.51 -5.75 14.60
N GLU A 69 4.57 -6.28 13.98
CA GLU A 69 5.95 -5.95 14.33
C GLU A 69 6.66 -5.29 13.15
N PHE A 70 7.49 -4.31 13.49
CA PHE A 70 8.47 -3.73 12.58
C PHE A 70 9.78 -4.51 12.69
N GLY A 71 10.31 -4.98 11.55
CA GLY A 71 11.47 -5.87 11.54
C GLY A 71 12.81 -5.15 11.80
N GLU A 72 13.84 -5.95 12.07
CA GLU A 72 15.20 -5.45 12.37
C GLU A 72 15.82 -4.66 11.20
N GLY A 73 15.51 -5.04 9.95
CA GLY A 73 15.95 -4.28 8.78
C GLY A 73 15.41 -2.85 8.78
N TYR A 74 14.12 -2.68 9.07
CA TYR A 74 13.51 -1.36 9.17
C TYR A 74 14.05 -0.55 10.37
N LYS A 75 14.28 -1.18 11.53
CA LYS A 75 14.86 -0.52 12.69
C LYS A 75 16.24 0.09 12.38
N LYS A 76 17.07 -0.64 11.60
CA LYS A 76 18.36 -0.11 11.12
C LYS A 76 18.18 1.10 10.20
N VAL A 77 17.19 1.07 9.30
CA VAL A 77 16.87 2.22 8.45
C VAL A 77 16.51 3.45 9.29
N LEU A 78 15.77 3.27 10.39
CA LEU A 78 15.44 4.35 11.32
C LEU A 78 16.68 4.88 12.07
N GLU A 79 17.57 3.99 12.52
CA GLU A 79 18.82 4.35 13.19
C GLU A 79 19.77 5.11 12.26
N GLU A 80 19.95 4.66 11.04
CA GLU A 80 20.78 5.31 10.03
C GLU A 80 20.17 6.65 9.60
N GLY A 81 18.85 6.69 9.44
CA GLY A 81 18.08 7.89 9.13
C GLY A 81 18.28 8.48 7.74
N GLU A 82 19.08 7.86 6.88
CA GLU A 82 19.51 8.44 5.59
C GLU A 82 18.57 8.12 4.42
N MET A 83 17.74 7.08 4.53
CA MET A 83 16.83 6.70 3.45
C MET A 83 15.82 7.81 3.17
N VAL A 84 15.70 8.19 1.89
CA VAL A 84 14.69 9.15 1.43
C VAL A 84 13.40 8.39 1.11
N LEU A 85 12.30 8.78 1.75
CA LEU A 85 10.98 8.25 1.41
C LEU A 85 10.44 9.01 0.19
N ASN A 86 10.12 8.26 -0.87
CA ASN A 86 9.57 8.82 -2.11
C ASN A 86 8.50 7.88 -2.66
N SER A 87 7.25 8.31 -2.61
CA SER A 87 6.09 7.50 -3.03
C SER A 87 5.98 7.31 -4.55
N LEU A 88 6.73 8.07 -5.36
CA LEU A 88 6.63 7.99 -6.82
C LEU A 88 7.09 6.62 -7.34
N HIS A 89 8.28 6.16 -6.92
CA HIS A 89 8.81 4.89 -7.40
C HIS A 89 7.93 3.69 -7.04
N PRO A 90 7.48 3.51 -5.77
CA PRO A 90 6.57 2.42 -5.44
C PRO A 90 5.21 2.52 -6.15
N ALA A 91 4.69 3.71 -6.42
CA ALA A 91 3.47 3.87 -7.20
C ALA A 91 3.66 3.41 -8.65
N ILE A 92 4.76 3.81 -9.29
CA ILE A 92 5.13 3.37 -10.65
C ILE A 92 5.33 1.85 -10.68
N ALA A 93 6.06 1.30 -9.71
CA ALA A 93 6.31 -0.13 -9.63
C ALA A 93 5.01 -0.91 -9.45
N PHE A 94 4.15 -0.50 -8.54
CA PHE A 94 2.88 -1.17 -8.29
C PHE A 94 1.97 -1.15 -9.52
N ASN A 95 1.89 -0.02 -10.23
CA ASN A 95 1.13 0.05 -11.48
C ASN A 95 1.72 -0.83 -12.60
N THR A 96 3.05 -0.96 -12.66
CA THR A 96 3.69 -1.90 -13.57
C THR A 96 3.32 -3.36 -13.22
N ILE A 97 3.32 -3.70 -11.94
CA ILE A 97 3.01 -5.04 -11.44
C ILE A 97 1.56 -5.45 -11.70
N LYS A 98 0.62 -4.52 -11.72
CA LYS A 98 -0.78 -4.79 -12.12
C LYS A 98 -0.90 -5.44 -13.51
N GLU A 99 0.12 -5.31 -14.36
CA GLU A 99 0.15 -5.95 -15.68
C GLU A 99 0.55 -7.45 -15.64
N PHE A 100 1.15 -7.89 -14.54
CA PHE A 100 1.73 -9.23 -14.42
C PHE A 100 0.89 -10.19 -13.57
N ILE A 101 0.13 -9.68 -12.62
CA ILE A 101 -0.61 -10.51 -11.67
C ILE A 101 -2.11 -10.23 -11.72
N PRO A 102 -2.95 -11.24 -11.42
CA PRO A 102 -4.40 -11.06 -11.41
C PRO A 102 -4.85 -10.12 -10.29
N ASN A 103 -6.00 -9.46 -10.52
CA ASN A 103 -6.59 -8.51 -9.57
C ASN A 103 -6.72 -9.08 -8.15
N SER A 104 -7.11 -10.36 -8.02
CA SER A 104 -7.25 -11.06 -6.74
C SER A 104 -5.96 -11.20 -5.93
N LYS A 105 -4.78 -10.96 -6.54
CA LYS A 105 -3.47 -11.02 -5.89
C LYS A 105 -2.85 -9.65 -5.58
N LEU A 106 -3.48 -8.58 -6.04
CA LEU A 106 -2.92 -7.23 -5.90
C LEU A 106 -2.75 -6.81 -4.44
N LEU A 107 -3.71 -7.13 -3.57
CA LEU A 107 -3.62 -6.75 -2.15
C LEU A 107 -2.55 -7.56 -1.41
N ASP A 108 -2.44 -8.87 -1.69
CA ASP A 108 -1.34 -9.69 -1.18
C ASP A 108 0.02 -9.11 -1.59
N TYR A 109 0.15 -8.71 -2.87
CA TYR A 109 1.38 -8.11 -3.38
C TYR A 109 1.69 -6.76 -2.72
N ALA A 110 0.68 -5.90 -2.55
CA ALA A 110 0.83 -4.61 -1.88
C ALA A 110 1.37 -4.79 -0.45
N TYR A 111 0.80 -5.74 0.30
CA TYR A 111 1.26 -6.07 1.65
C TYR A 111 2.69 -6.63 1.66
N ASP A 112 3.04 -7.55 0.75
CA ASP A 112 4.41 -8.07 0.65
C ASP A 112 5.42 -6.98 0.26
N MET A 113 5.05 -6.06 -0.62
CA MET A 113 5.88 -4.91 -0.97
C MET A 113 6.16 -4.02 0.25
N GLN A 114 5.14 -3.76 1.08
CA GLN A 114 5.32 -3.04 2.34
C GLN A 114 6.23 -3.81 3.31
N ARG A 115 6.11 -5.12 3.38
CA ARG A 115 6.99 -5.96 4.21
C ARG A 115 8.46 -5.87 3.80
N LYS A 116 8.75 -5.68 2.49
CA LYS A 116 10.12 -5.42 2.05
C LYS A 116 10.71 -4.18 2.72
N PHE A 117 9.93 -3.14 2.93
CA PHE A 117 10.37 -1.95 3.66
C PHE A 117 10.25 -2.12 5.18
N PHE A 118 9.06 -2.38 5.72
CA PHE A 118 8.79 -2.36 7.17
C PHE A 118 9.37 -3.56 7.95
N VAL A 119 9.78 -4.62 7.28
CA VAL A 119 10.44 -5.78 7.92
C VAL A 119 11.90 -5.87 7.53
N GLU A 120 12.19 -5.83 6.21
CA GLU A 120 13.53 -6.08 5.68
C GLU A 120 14.36 -4.78 5.54
N GLY A 121 13.75 -3.61 5.64
CA GLY A 121 14.43 -2.32 5.47
C GLY A 121 14.86 -2.02 4.04
N LYS A 122 14.25 -2.67 3.05
CA LYS A 122 14.57 -2.47 1.64
C LYS A 122 13.99 -1.15 1.13
N SER A 123 14.74 -0.45 0.29
CA SER A 123 14.22 0.74 -0.38
C SER A 123 13.22 0.37 -1.48
N LEU A 124 12.03 0.97 -1.46
CA LEU A 124 11.05 0.83 -2.54
C LEU A 124 11.37 1.72 -3.76
N SER A 125 12.51 2.42 -3.72
CA SER A 125 13.09 3.08 -4.89
C SER A 125 14.14 2.21 -5.60
N ASP A 126 14.40 0.99 -5.09
CA ASP A 126 15.33 0.03 -5.68
C ASP A 126 14.54 -1.06 -6.43
N ILE A 127 14.84 -1.25 -7.71
CA ILE A 127 14.21 -2.25 -8.57
C ILE A 127 14.43 -3.67 -8.01
N THR A 128 15.58 -3.95 -7.42
CA THR A 128 15.90 -5.28 -6.88
C THR A 128 14.91 -5.72 -5.80
N THR A 129 14.35 -4.78 -5.05
CA THR A 129 13.31 -5.05 -4.04
C THR A 129 12.10 -5.76 -4.62
N TYR A 130 11.69 -5.39 -5.83
CA TYR A 130 10.53 -5.99 -6.52
C TYR A 130 10.87 -7.32 -7.15
N LEU A 131 12.11 -7.47 -7.64
CA LEU A 131 12.57 -8.73 -8.24
C LEU A 131 12.59 -9.89 -7.23
N GLU A 132 12.83 -9.59 -5.95
CA GLU A 132 12.78 -10.59 -4.88
C GLU A 132 11.37 -11.17 -4.64
N LEU A 133 10.32 -10.55 -5.17
CA LEU A 133 8.95 -11.05 -5.09
C LEU A 133 8.52 -11.86 -6.33
N CYS A 134 9.33 -11.89 -7.39
CA CYS A 134 8.97 -12.49 -8.65
C CYS A 134 8.60 -13.97 -8.53
N ASP A 135 9.41 -14.76 -7.82
CA ASP A 135 9.16 -16.21 -7.67
C ASP A 135 7.82 -16.50 -6.97
N LYS A 136 7.49 -15.70 -5.93
CA LYS A 136 6.23 -15.86 -5.19
C LYS A 136 5.00 -15.61 -6.05
N TYR A 137 5.11 -14.69 -7.01
CA TYR A 137 4.00 -14.25 -7.85
C TYR A 137 4.07 -14.75 -9.29
N GLU A 138 5.00 -15.67 -9.59
CA GLU A 138 5.20 -16.28 -10.92
C GLU A 138 5.44 -15.22 -12.03
N ILE A 139 6.17 -14.14 -11.68
CA ILE A 139 6.53 -13.05 -12.59
C ILE A 139 7.88 -13.34 -13.24
N ASP A 140 7.99 -13.16 -14.55
CA ASP A 140 9.30 -13.16 -15.21
C ASP A 140 10.14 -11.97 -14.72
N SER A 141 11.22 -12.27 -13.99
CA SER A 141 12.07 -11.25 -13.37
C SER A 141 12.80 -10.39 -14.41
N SER A 142 13.13 -10.94 -15.57
CA SER A 142 13.82 -10.22 -16.63
C SER A 142 12.89 -9.21 -17.30
N ASP A 143 11.63 -9.60 -17.57
CA ASP A 143 10.63 -8.70 -18.16
C ASP A 143 10.26 -7.60 -17.16
N LEU A 144 10.04 -7.94 -15.89
CA LEU A 144 9.78 -6.96 -14.86
C LEU A 144 10.95 -5.97 -14.69
N ALA A 145 12.19 -6.47 -14.63
CA ALA A 145 13.38 -5.61 -14.52
C ALA A 145 13.49 -4.62 -15.67
N LEU A 146 13.23 -5.09 -16.90
CA LEU A 146 13.24 -4.22 -18.09
C LEU A 146 12.16 -3.12 -17.98
N LYS A 147 10.93 -3.49 -17.67
CA LYS A 147 9.81 -2.55 -17.54
C LYS A 147 10.06 -1.53 -16.43
N LEU A 148 10.49 -1.97 -15.24
CA LEU A 148 10.80 -1.05 -14.15
C LEU A 148 11.99 -0.12 -14.46
N THR A 149 13.03 -0.64 -15.13
CA THR A 149 14.18 0.20 -15.55
C THR A 149 13.74 1.32 -16.50
N ILE A 150 12.78 1.07 -17.36
CA ILE A 150 12.21 2.09 -18.26
C ILE A 150 11.29 3.03 -17.46
N ALA A 151 10.40 2.49 -16.65
CA ALA A 151 9.39 3.25 -15.93
C ALA A 151 9.99 4.19 -14.87
N PHE A 152 11.06 3.78 -14.15
CA PHE A 152 11.75 4.60 -13.16
C PHE A 152 12.54 5.79 -13.73
N LYS A 153 12.70 5.85 -15.05
CA LYS A 153 13.22 7.07 -15.72
C LYS A 153 12.18 8.21 -15.74
N ASN A 154 10.92 7.89 -15.49
CA ASN A 154 9.88 8.90 -15.36
C ASN A 154 10.01 9.60 -14.00
N THR A 155 10.44 10.85 -14.03
CA THR A 155 10.57 11.71 -12.84
C THR A 155 9.40 12.66 -12.66
N ASN A 156 8.34 12.51 -13.46
CA ASN A 156 7.15 13.36 -13.36
C ASN A 156 6.42 13.06 -12.02
N PRO A 157 6.34 14.05 -11.11
CA PRO A 157 5.68 13.85 -9.82
C PRO A 157 4.15 13.68 -9.92
N PHE A 158 3.58 13.99 -11.08
CA PHE A 158 2.13 13.87 -11.34
C PHE A 158 1.79 12.45 -11.77
N HIS A 159 1.85 11.51 -10.83
CA HIS A 159 1.39 10.14 -11.07
C HIS A 159 -0.15 10.14 -11.21
N PRO A 160 -0.73 9.35 -12.14
CA PRO A 160 -2.19 9.32 -12.34
C PRO A 160 -2.98 9.00 -11.06
N ASP A 161 -2.50 8.07 -10.25
CA ASP A 161 -3.15 7.70 -8.98
C ASP A 161 -3.15 8.88 -7.99
N PHE A 162 -2.07 9.66 -7.90
CA PHE A 162 -2.00 10.81 -7.00
C PHE A 162 -3.02 11.87 -7.39
N LEU A 163 -3.16 12.13 -8.70
CA LEU A 163 -4.16 13.05 -9.21
C LEU A 163 -5.59 12.53 -8.95
N ARG A 164 -5.80 11.22 -9.12
CA ARG A 164 -7.09 10.59 -8.84
C ARG A 164 -7.46 10.70 -7.37
N THR A 165 -6.52 10.43 -6.47
CA THR A 165 -6.69 10.56 -5.02
C THR A 165 -7.08 11.98 -4.62
N LEU A 166 -6.34 12.97 -5.16
CA LEU A 166 -6.63 14.39 -4.93
C LEU A 166 -8.02 14.79 -5.45
N ASN A 167 -8.38 14.37 -6.67
CA ASN A 167 -9.67 14.71 -7.28
C ASN A 167 -10.87 14.07 -6.55
N LEU A 168 -10.66 12.94 -5.87
CA LEU A 168 -11.68 12.29 -5.05
C LEU A 168 -11.72 12.81 -3.61
N GLY A 169 -10.87 13.78 -3.27
CA GLY A 169 -10.85 14.38 -1.93
C GLY A 169 -10.38 13.44 -0.83
N ILE A 170 -9.53 12.45 -1.16
CA ILE A 170 -8.96 11.53 -0.18
C ILE A 170 -7.80 12.22 0.55
N GLU A 171 -7.95 12.43 1.85
CA GLU A 171 -7.00 13.18 2.68
C GLU A 171 -6.19 12.31 3.65
N SER A 172 -6.55 11.02 3.80
CA SER A 172 -5.91 10.13 4.75
C SER A 172 -5.73 8.71 4.20
N TYR A 173 -4.70 8.02 4.70
CA TYR A 173 -4.38 6.65 4.34
C TYR A 173 -4.21 5.78 5.59
N PRO A 174 -4.69 4.52 5.57
CA PRO A 174 -5.48 3.89 4.49
C PRO A 174 -6.93 4.39 4.45
N THR A 175 -7.52 4.44 3.26
CA THR A 175 -8.96 4.63 3.07
C THR A 175 -9.47 3.49 2.18
N ALA A 176 -10.44 2.73 2.66
CA ALA A 176 -11.09 1.65 1.91
C ALA A 176 -12.58 1.97 1.75
N VAL A 177 -13.04 1.95 0.49
CA VAL A 177 -14.41 2.32 0.11
C VAL A 177 -15.01 1.19 -0.70
N LEU A 178 -16.25 0.80 -0.40
CA LEU A 178 -17.05 -0.08 -1.24
C LEU A 178 -17.98 0.74 -2.13
N GLU A 179 -17.80 0.65 -3.45
CA GLU A 179 -18.73 1.14 -4.43
C GLU A 179 -19.83 0.11 -4.69
N LYS A 180 -21.06 0.49 -4.47
CA LYS A 180 -22.25 -0.33 -4.70
C LYS A 180 -23.37 0.55 -5.27
N ASP A 181 -23.91 0.17 -6.41
CA ASP A 181 -25.06 0.83 -7.06
C ASP A 181 -24.83 2.34 -7.32
N GLY A 182 -23.57 2.76 -7.55
CA GLY A 182 -23.17 4.15 -7.77
C GLY A 182 -22.95 4.99 -6.51
N GLU A 183 -23.13 4.38 -5.34
CA GLU A 183 -22.88 5.01 -4.04
C GLU A 183 -21.57 4.49 -3.43
N TYR A 184 -20.94 5.29 -2.57
CA TYR A 184 -19.67 4.99 -1.91
C TYR A 184 -19.84 4.88 -0.42
N TYR A 185 -19.36 3.78 0.15
CA TYR A 185 -19.49 3.46 1.57
C TYR A 185 -18.14 3.24 2.20
N ASP A 186 -17.91 3.80 3.38
CA ASP A 186 -16.70 3.53 4.14
C ASP A 186 -16.68 2.06 4.57
N LEU A 187 -15.73 1.30 4.01
CA LEU A 187 -15.53 -0.12 4.31
C LEU A 187 -14.57 -0.30 5.48
N ARG A 188 -13.64 0.62 5.69
CA ARG A 188 -12.65 0.54 6.75
C ARG A 188 -13.25 0.81 8.12
N GLY A 189 -13.96 1.92 8.27
CA GLY A 189 -14.42 2.39 9.58
C GLY A 189 -13.27 2.49 10.61
N TYR A 190 -13.52 1.94 11.79
CA TYR A 190 -12.55 1.83 12.89
C TYR A 190 -12.02 0.40 13.05
N ALA A 191 -11.95 -0.38 11.96
CA ALA A 191 -11.54 -1.77 11.98
C ALA A 191 -10.12 -1.94 12.55
N THR A 192 -10.00 -2.86 13.50
CA THR A 192 -8.74 -3.31 14.11
C THR A 192 -8.52 -4.82 13.94
N GLU A 193 -9.59 -5.55 13.58
CA GLU A 193 -9.58 -6.97 13.28
C GLU A 193 -10.30 -7.21 11.94
N PRO A 194 -10.02 -8.33 11.23
CA PRO A 194 -10.68 -8.65 9.95
C PRO A 194 -12.21 -8.73 10.06
N GLU A 195 -12.71 -9.19 11.19
CA GLU A 195 -14.14 -9.33 11.50
C GLU A 195 -14.87 -7.98 11.53
N ASP A 196 -14.18 -6.90 11.90
CA ASP A 196 -14.76 -5.56 11.88
C ASP A 196 -15.07 -5.13 10.44
N ILE A 197 -14.17 -5.42 9.50
CA ILE A 197 -14.38 -5.15 8.07
C ILE A 197 -15.54 -5.98 7.53
N GLU A 198 -15.61 -7.26 7.94
CA GLU A 198 -16.71 -8.16 7.56
C GLU A 198 -18.07 -7.64 8.05
N ILE A 199 -18.12 -7.10 9.27
CA ILE A 199 -19.33 -6.46 9.81
C ILE A 199 -19.73 -5.26 8.96
N HIS A 200 -18.80 -4.35 8.63
CA HIS A 200 -19.08 -3.18 7.78
C HIS A 200 -19.54 -3.61 6.38
N TYR A 201 -18.86 -4.57 5.78
CA TYR A 201 -19.23 -5.13 4.48
C TYR A 201 -20.67 -5.68 4.50
N ASN A 202 -20.99 -6.48 5.51
CA ASN A 202 -22.33 -7.05 5.69
C ASN A 202 -23.40 -5.97 5.92
N LEU A 203 -23.10 -4.90 6.68
CA LEU A 203 -24.01 -3.78 6.86
C LEU A 203 -24.29 -3.02 5.55
N ILE A 204 -23.26 -2.84 4.71
CA ILE A 204 -23.40 -2.17 3.42
C ILE A 204 -24.13 -3.05 2.41
N THR A 205 -23.80 -4.34 2.35
CA THR A 205 -24.33 -5.25 1.33
C THR A 205 -25.75 -5.74 1.62
N LYS A 206 -26.12 -5.83 2.90
CA LYS A 206 -27.47 -6.22 3.34
C LYS A 206 -28.46 -5.05 3.44
N ARG A 207 -28.00 -3.82 3.24
CA ARG A 207 -28.89 -2.67 3.04
C ARG A 207 -29.51 -2.78 1.65
N PHE A 208 -30.62 -3.62 1.59
CA PHE A 208 -31.53 -3.88 0.44
C PHE A 208 -31.01 -4.80 -0.66
#